data_41792cef751c1f12b453d9ea801fdbd1
#
_entry.id   41792cef751c1f12b453d9ea801fdbd1
#
_cell.length_a   1.000
_cell.length_b   1.000
_cell.length_c   1.000
_cell.angle_alpha   90.00
_cell.angle_beta   90.00
_cell.angle_gamma   90.00
#
_symmetry.space_group_name_H-M   'P 1'
#
loop_
_entity.id
_entity.type
_entity.pdbx_description
1 polymer ?
#
loop_
_entity_poly.entity_id
_entity_poly.type
_entity_poly.pdbx_seq_one_letter_code
_entity_poly.pdbx_strand_id
1 'polypeptide(L)'
;IRDVTIMGVVDHHRVANFETEAPLFMTLEPVGSASSIVYRQFKAEGRELPKATAGLLLSGLISDTLLLKSPTTHPTDFKVAEALAEISGVDLETYGLALLKAGTNLATKSAAELIDIDAKTFELNGNAVRVAQVNTVDIAEVLERQDEIEAAINTAIAANGYSDFVFMITDIVNSNSEILALGQNIGKVEAAFDFELKNNHAFLAGAVSRKKQVVPQLTESFNK
;
A
#
# COMPACT_ATOMS: atom_id res chain seq x y z
N ILE A 1 16.80 5.98 19.48
CA ILE A 1 17.17 7.40 19.37
C ILE A 1 18.18 7.64 20.49
N ARG A 2 19.47 7.68 20.13
CA ARG A 2 20.54 7.99 21.11
C ARG A 2 20.77 9.51 21.06
N ASP A 3 21.07 10.11 22.21
CA ASP A 3 21.45 11.52 22.33
C ASP A 3 20.30 12.56 22.17
N VAL A 4 19.06 12.20 22.49
CA VAL A 4 17.92 13.13 22.55
C VAL A 4 17.17 12.99 23.86
N THR A 5 16.62 14.10 24.36
CA THR A 5 15.71 14.09 25.50
C THR A 5 14.27 13.95 24.98
N ILE A 6 13.58 12.90 25.38
CA ILE A 6 12.17 12.70 25.04
C ILE A 6 11.33 13.53 26.03
N MET A 7 10.58 14.51 25.50
CA MET A 7 9.75 15.42 26.29
C MET A 7 8.29 14.95 26.42
N GLY A 8 7.84 14.11 25.49
CA GLY A 8 6.50 13.54 25.49
C GLY A 8 6.33 12.57 24.33
N VAL A 9 5.27 11.77 24.40
CA VAL A 9 4.89 10.81 23.34
C VAL A 9 3.42 10.96 23.02
N VAL A 10 3.10 11.10 21.73
CA VAL A 10 1.76 11.00 21.18
C VAL A 10 1.80 9.92 20.10
N ASP A 11 1.08 8.82 20.30
CA ASP A 11 1.16 7.67 19.38
C ASP A 11 -0.17 6.88 19.35
N HIS A 12 -0.35 6.10 18.30
CA HIS A 12 -1.49 5.22 18.07
C HIS A 12 -1.08 3.75 17.88
N HIS A 13 0.21 3.44 17.98
CA HIS A 13 0.73 2.09 17.85
C HIS A 13 0.78 1.32 19.18
N ARG A 14 0.97 0.02 19.07
CA ARG A 14 1.31 -0.81 20.21
C ARG A 14 2.68 -0.42 20.74
N VAL A 15 2.75 -0.09 22.01
CA VAL A 15 4.03 0.18 22.70
C VAL A 15 4.66 -1.10 23.21
N ALA A 16 5.95 -1.28 22.96
CA ALA A 16 6.77 -2.34 23.53
C ALA A 16 8.24 -1.87 23.64
N ASN A 17 8.94 -2.32 24.66
CA ASN A 17 10.38 -2.05 24.88
C ASN A 17 10.71 -0.54 24.88
N PHE A 18 9.85 0.28 25.50
CA PHE A 18 10.03 1.71 25.66
C PHE A 18 10.23 2.04 27.13
N GLU A 19 11.38 2.60 27.47
CA GLU A 19 11.79 2.96 28.81
C GLU A 19 12.31 4.39 28.81
N THR A 20 12.08 5.13 29.91
CA THR A 20 12.58 6.48 30.12
C THR A 20 13.15 6.62 31.52
N GLU A 21 14.18 7.45 31.68
CA GLU A 21 14.81 7.71 32.99
C GLU A 21 13.93 8.54 33.93
N ALA A 22 13.03 9.35 33.37
CA ALA A 22 12.11 10.21 34.10
C ALA A 22 10.67 10.06 33.61
N PRO A 23 9.66 10.37 34.45
CA PRO A 23 8.27 10.44 34.01
C PRO A 23 8.08 11.46 32.88
N LEU A 24 7.27 11.11 31.90
CA LEU A 24 6.95 12.00 30.78
C LEU A 24 5.47 11.97 30.46
N PHE A 25 5.01 12.98 29.71
CA PHE A 25 3.65 13.01 29.19
C PHE A 25 3.50 11.99 28.05
N MET A 26 2.46 11.13 28.15
CA MET A 26 2.14 10.17 27.10
C MET A 26 0.65 10.17 26.80
N THR A 27 0.30 10.27 25.52
CA THR A 27 -1.07 10.03 25.02
C THR A 27 -1.01 8.90 24.00
N LEU A 28 -1.61 7.76 24.36
CA LEU A 28 -1.67 6.58 23.52
C LEU A 28 -3.14 6.21 23.31
N GLU A 29 -3.60 6.22 22.07
CA GLU A 29 -5.00 5.93 21.74
C GLU A 29 -5.09 5.00 20.52
N PRO A 30 -6.01 4.01 20.53
CA PRO A 30 -6.20 3.09 19.42
C PRO A 30 -7.04 3.73 18.29
N VAL A 31 -6.51 4.79 17.70
CA VAL A 31 -7.08 5.50 16.54
C VAL A 31 -6.26 5.19 15.29
N GLY A 32 -6.76 5.53 14.12
CA GLY A 32 -6.09 5.25 12.84
C GLY A 32 -4.85 6.09 12.58
N SER A 33 -4.72 7.26 13.24
CA SER A 33 -3.57 8.16 13.09
C SER A 33 -3.31 9.00 14.33
N ALA A 34 -2.05 9.22 14.67
CA ALA A 34 -1.65 10.16 15.71
C ALA A 34 -2.12 11.61 15.39
N SER A 35 -2.35 11.94 14.11
CA SER A 35 -2.93 13.22 13.69
C SER A 35 -4.29 13.48 14.33
N SER A 36 -5.10 12.44 14.53
CA SER A 36 -6.40 12.56 15.21
C SER A 36 -6.25 12.94 16.68
N ILE A 37 -5.23 12.42 17.35
CA ILE A 37 -4.94 12.76 18.75
C ILE A 37 -4.49 14.22 18.84
N VAL A 38 -3.55 14.63 18.00
CA VAL A 38 -3.01 15.99 17.97
C VAL A 38 -4.10 17.02 17.69
N TYR A 39 -4.96 16.79 16.69
CA TYR A 39 -6.11 17.66 16.42
C TYR A 39 -7.00 17.82 17.65
N ARG A 40 -7.34 16.73 18.33
CA ARG A 40 -8.19 16.75 19.53
C ARG A 40 -7.53 17.50 20.69
N GLN A 41 -6.20 17.41 20.83
CA GLN A 41 -5.47 18.20 21.83
C GLN A 41 -5.58 19.71 21.54
N PHE A 42 -5.41 20.15 20.29
CA PHE A 42 -5.66 21.55 19.90
C PHE A 42 -7.06 22.02 20.30
N LYS A 43 -8.07 21.20 20.01
CA LYS A 43 -9.48 21.50 20.36
C LYS A 43 -9.70 21.56 21.87
N ALA A 44 -9.13 20.63 22.61
CA ALA A 44 -9.28 20.57 24.08
C ALA A 44 -8.65 21.79 24.78
N GLU A 45 -7.53 22.28 24.23
CA GLU A 45 -6.86 23.48 24.73
C GLU A 45 -7.49 24.81 24.24
N GLY A 46 -8.54 24.74 23.43
CA GLY A 46 -9.17 25.92 22.83
C GLY A 46 -8.26 26.70 21.89
N ARG A 47 -7.24 26.07 21.34
CA ARG A 47 -6.29 26.69 20.41
C ARG A 47 -6.81 26.63 18.98
N GLU A 48 -6.63 27.73 18.26
CA GLU A 48 -6.86 27.76 16.82
C GLU A 48 -5.81 26.94 16.09
N LEU A 49 -6.26 26.09 15.16
CA LEU A 49 -5.37 25.30 14.33
C LEU A 49 -5.08 26.03 13.02
N PRO A 50 -3.83 26.40 12.72
CA PRO A 50 -3.48 27.07 11.47
C PRO A 50 -3.80 26.19 10.25
N LYS A 51 -4.27 26.82 9.16
CA LYS A 51 -4.63 26.14 7.90
C LYS A 51 -3.56 25.17 7.40
N ALA A 52 -2.29 25.59 7.38
CA ALA A 52 -1.18 24.75 6.94
C ALA A 52 -0.99 23.53 7.85
N THR A 53 -1.10 23.71 9.16
CA THR A 53 -0.99 22.61 10.14
C THR A 53 -2.15 21.64 9.99
N ALA A 54 -3.36 22.13 9.74
CA ALA A 54 -4.53 21.28 9.45
C ALA A 54 -4.28 20.40 8.19
N GLY A 55 -3.73 20.98 7.12
CA GLY A 55 -3.38 20.25 5.92
C GLY A 55 -2.31 19.16 6.17
N LEU A 56 -1.29 19.44 6.98
CA LEU A 56 -0.29 18.45 7.35
C LEU A 56 -0.86 17.31 8.20
N LEU A 57 -1.69 17.63 9.20
CA LEU A 57 -2.37 16.61 10.01
C LEU A 57 -3.31 15.76 9.16
N LEU A 58 -4.06 16.39 8.23
CA LEU A 58 -4.91 15.68 7.28
C LEU A 58 -4.10 14.73 6.41
N SER A 59 -2.94 15.17 5.91
CA SER A 59 -2.05 14.33 5.10
C SER A 59 -1.57 13.09 5.86
N GLY A 60 -1.16 13.25 7.13
CA GLY A 60 -0.77 12.13 7.98
C GLY A 60 -1.93 11.17 8.22
N LEU A 61 -3.13 11.70 8.50
CA LEU A 61 -4.32 10.90 8.72
C LEU A 61 -4.71 10.10 7.46
N ILE A 62 -4.69 10.73 6.28
CA ILE A 62 -4.98 10.07 5.00
C ILE A 62 -3.98 8.95 4.73
N SER A 63 -2.68 9.21 4.96
CA SER A 63 -1.62 8.23 4.76
C SER A 63 -1.79 6.99 5.65
N ASP A 64 -2.00 7.19 6.95
CA ASP A 64 -2.12 6.11 7.92
C ASP A 64 -3.39 5.28 7.75
N THR A 65 -4.47 5.93 7.29
CA THR A 65 -5.79 5.30 7.16
C THR A 65 -6.15 4.89 5.73
N LEU A 66 -5.26 5.11 4.77
CA LEU A 66 -5.53 4.89 3.33
C LEU A 66 -6.85 5.56 2.92
N LEU A 67 -6.93 6.88 3.14
CA LEU A 67 -8.15 7.66 2.89
C LEU A 67 -9.37 7.05 3.62
N LEU A 68 -9.23 6.74 4.90
CA LEU A 68 -10.25 6.17 5.80
C LEU A 68 -10.74 4.75 5.41
N LYS A 69 -10.04 4.04 4.52
CA LYS A 69 -10.38 2.68 4.08
C LYS A 69 -9.61 1.57 4.80
N SER A 70 -8.58 1.91 5.58
CA SER A 70 -7.83 0.95 6.37
C SER A 70 -8.71 0.31 7.46
N PRO A 71 -8.54 -1.00 7.74
CA PRO A 71 -9.20 -1.65 8.87
C PRO A 71 -8.81 -1.09 10.24
N THR A 72 -7.75 -0.28 10.32
CA THR A 72 -7.32 0.43 11.53
C THR A 72 -8.04 1.76 11.73
N THR A 73 -8.83 2.22 10.75
CA THR A 73 -9.58 3.47 10.84
C THR A 73 -10.62 3.40 11.95
N HIS A 74 -10.58 4.38 12.86
CA HIS A 74 -11.51 4.50 13.96
C HIS A 74 -12.62 5.52 13.63
N PRO A 75 -13.84 5.43 14.20
CA PRO A 75 -14.92 6.42 13.99
C PRO A 75 -14.54 7.88 14.29
N THR A 76 -13.57 8.09 15.18
CA THR A 76 -13.02 9.42 15.46
C THR A 76 -12.29 10.01 14.25
N ASP A 77 -11.59 9.17 13.47
CA ASP A 77 -10.77 9.62 12.33
C ASP A 77 -11.61 10.24 11.22
N PHE A 78 -12.83 9.72 10.99
CA PHE A 78 -13.77 10.30 10.02
C PHE A 78 -14.12 11.75 10.37
N LYS A 79 -14.50 11.99 11.64
CA LYS A 79 -14.86 13.34 12.14
C LYS A 79 -13.68 14.30 12.10
N VAL A 80 -12.49 13.79 12.41
CA VAL A 80 -11.26 14.60 12.40
C VAL A 80 -10.86 14.92 10.96
N ALA A 81 -10.96 13.97 10.03
CA ALA A 81 -10.65 14.20 8.62
C ALA A 81 -11.55 15.28 8.01
N GLU A 82 -12.87 15.22 8.25
CA GLU A 82 -13.83 16.23 7.80
C GLU A 82 -13.46 17.62 8.34
N ALA A 83 -13.21 17.72 9.65
CA ALA A 83 -12.86 18.99 10.28
C ALA A 83 -11.52 19.55 9.77
N LEU A 84 -10.50 18.68 9.57
CA LEU A 84 -9.20 19.10 9.03
C LEU A 84 -9.30 19.53 7.57
N ALA A 85 -10.13 18.86 6.76
CA ALA A 85 -10.40 19.24 5.38
C ALA A 85 -11.08 20.62 5.30
N GLU A 86 -12.07 20.88 6.15
CA GLU A 86 -12.73 22.18 6.26
C GLU A 86 -11.73 23.28 6.64
N ILE A 87 -10.93 23.10 7.69
CA ILE A 87 -9.94 24.08 8.15
C ILE A 87 -8.87 24.33 7.07
N SER A 88 -8.38 23.26 6.43
CA SER A 88 -7.37 23.39 5.37
C SER A 88 -7.94 23.89 4.05
N GLY A 89 -9.27 23.84 3.86
CA GLY A 89 -9.94 24.30 2.65
C GLY A 89 -9.68 23.42 1.44
N VAL A 90 -9.57 22.10 1.65
CA VAL A 90 -9.38 21.12 0.59
C VAL A 90 -10.58 20.17 0.52
N ASP A 91 -10.86 19.64 -0.66
CA ASP A 91 -11.77 18.51 -0.80
C ASP A 91 -11.06 17.23 -0.35
N LEU A 92 -11.63 16.52 0.60
CA LEU A 92 -11.01 15.38 1.26
C LEU A 92 -10.66 14.25 0.29
N GLU A 93 -11.58 13.93 -0.62
CA GLU A 93 -11.40 12.79 -1.54
C GLU A 93 -10.41 13.11 -2.64
N THR A 94 -10.57 14.25 -3.30
CA THR A 94 -9.67 14.70 -4.36
C THR A 94 -8.23 14.87 -3.85
N TYR A 95 -8.08 15.54 -2.70
CA TYR A 95 -6.77 15.74 -2.08
C TYR A 95 -6.15 14.41 -1.63
N GLY A 96 -6.96 13.54 -1.01
CA GLY A 96 -6.52 12.26 -0.49
C GLY A 96 -6.02 11.32 -1.58
N LEU A 97 -6.75 11.21 -2.68
CA LEU A 97 -6.31 10.41 -3.84
C LEU A 97 -5.01 10.95 -4.44
N ALA A 98 -4.91 12.27 -4.62
CA ALA A 98 -3.69 12.90 -5.13
C ALA A 98 -2.48 12.66 -4.20
N LEU A 99 -2.67 12.75 -2.88
CA LEU A 99 -1.64 12.48 -1.88
C LEU A 99 -1.17 11.02 -1.93
N LEU A 100 -2.09 10.07 -1.94
CA LEU A 100 -1.77 8.64 -1.99
C LEU A 100 -1.06 8.29 -3.30
N LYS A 101 -1.53 8.84 -4.44
CA LYS A 101 -0.89 8.65 -5.75
C LYS A 101 0.56 9.19 -5.75
N ALA A 102 0.78 10.39 -5.22
CA ALA A 102 2.12 10.95 -5.08
C ALA A 102 3.03 10.08 -4.17
N GLY A 103 2.46 9.44 -3.14
CA GLY A 103 3.16 8.55 -2.23
C GLY A 103 3.61 7.23 -2.87
N THR A 104 2.92 6.71 -3.89
CA THR A 104 3.30 5.48 -4.59
C THR A 104 4.52 5.69 -5.50
N ASN A 105 4.67 6.89 -6.06
CA ASN A 105 5.81 7.32 -6.92
C ASN A 105 6.13 6.35 -8.07
N LEU A 106 5.12 5.66 -8.63
CA LEU A 106 5.34 4.66 -9.70
C LEU A 106 5.64 5.31 -11.05
N ALA A 107 5.10 6.50 -11.31
CA ALA A 107 5.29 7.22 -12.58
C ALA A 107 6.76 7.54 -12.90
N THR A 108 7.61 7.71 -11.88
CA THR A 108 9.03 8.03 -12.05
C THR A 108 9.93 6.81 -12.21
N LYS A 109 9.39 5.59 -12.02
CA LYS A 109 10.16 4.35 -12.12
C LYS A 109 10.12 3.80 -13.54
N SER A 110 11.25 3.25 -13.99
CA SER A 110 11.30 2.47 -15.22
C SER A 110 10.48 1.17 -15.08
N ALA A 111 10.09 0.56 -16.19
CA ALA A 111 9.39 -0.73 -16.16
C ALA A 111 10.22 -1.83 -15.47
N ALA A 112 11.54 -1.84 -15.67
CA ALA A 112 12.44 -2.77 -15.01
C ALA A 112 12.46 -2.58 -13.47
N GLU A 113 12.41 -1.35 -12.99
CA GLU A 113 12.30 -1.07 -11.55
C GLU A 113 10.93 -1.46 -11.01
N LEU A 114 9.83 -1.23 -11.76
CA LEU A 114 8.48 -1.60 -11.33
C LEU A 114 8.35 -3.10 -11.08
N ILE A 115 8.84 -3.94 -12.00
CA ILE A 115 8.72 -5.40 -11.89
C ILE A 115 9.65 -6.01 -10.84
N ASP A 116 10.57 -5.23 -10.26
CA ASP A 116 11.47 -5.68 -9.19
C ASP A 116 11.08 -5.16 -7.79
N ILE A 117 10.08 -4.26 -7.71
CA ILE A 117 9.51 -3.83 -6.43
C ILE A 117 8.85 -5.03 -5.76
N ASP A 118 9.18 -5.25 -4.49
CA ASP A 118 8.68 -6.37 -3.67
C ASP A 118 8.57 -7.69 -4.46
N ALA A 119 9.63 -8.04 -5.20
CA ALA A 119 9.66 -9.23 -6.04
C ALA A 119 10.42 -10.37 -5.38
N LYS A 120 9.89 -11.61 -5.49
CA LYS A 120 10.55 -12.85 -5.03
C LYS A 120 10.38 -13.97 -6.04
N THR A 121 11.38 -14.83 -6.12
CA THR A 121 11.32 -16.06 -6.92
C THR A 121 10.96 -17.24 -6.03
N PHE A 122 10.06 -18.08 -6.50
CA PHE A 122 9.58 -19.28 -5.84
C PHE A 122 9.82 -20.49 -6.74
N GLU A 123 10.34 -21.55 -6.16
CA GLU A 123 10.47 -22.85 -6.85
C GLU A 123 9.15 -23.63 -6.65
N LEU A 124 8.35 -23.69 -7.70
CA LEU A 124 7.05 -24.35 -7.68
C LEU A 124 7.07 -25.59 -8.58
N ASN A 125 7.23 -26.76 -7.99
CA ASN A 125 7.30 -28.05 -8.71
C ASN A 125 8.30 -28.03 -9.89
N GLY A 126 9.50 -27.56 -9.63
CA GLY A 126 10.59 -27.47 -10.63
C GLY A 126 10.48 -26.27 -11.59
N ASN A 127 9.56 -25.34 -11.34
CA ASN A 127 9.40 -24.12 -12.11
C ASN A 127 9.82 -22.92 -11.29
N ALA A 128 10.74 -22.11 -11.82
CA ALA A 128 11.17 -20.86 -11.20
C ALA A 128 10.15 -19.75 -11.53
N VAL A 129 9.23 -19.49 -10.63
CA VAL A 129 8.18 -18.49 -10.80
C VAL A 129 8.55 -17.21 -10.06
N ARG A 130 8.72 -16.09 -10.80
CA ARG A 130 8.94 -14.76 -10.23
C ARG A 130 7.60 -14.12 -9.93
N VAL A 131 7.39 -13.68 -8.70
CA VAL A 131 6.16 -12.98 -8.29
C VAL A 131 6.54 -11.62 -7.73
N ALA A 132 6.07 -10.55 -8.36
CA ALA A 132 6.30 -9.18 -7.95
C ALA A 132 4.98 -8.49 -7.58
N GLN A 133 5.04 -7.46 -6.73
CA GLN A 133 3.88 -6.67 -6.35
C GLN A 133 4.22 -5.19 -6.30
N VAL A 134 3.37 -4.37 -6.90
CA VAL A 134 3.35 -2.91 -6.68
C VAL A 134 2.01 -2.50 -6.07
N ASN A 135 2.07 -1.48 -5.22
CA ASN A 135 0.88 -0.84 -4.68
C ASN A 135 0.62 0.47 -5.42
N THR A 136 -0.62 0.68 -5.81
CA THR A 136 -1.08 1.90 -6.48
C THR A 136 -2.44 2.34 -5.94
N VAL A 137 -2.86 3.53 -6.28
CA VAL A 137 -4.24 4.02 -6.11
C VAL A 137 -4.96 4.13 -7.46
N ASP A 138 -4.26 3.81 -8.55
CA ASP A 138 -4.74 3.91 -9.92
C ASP A 138 -4.11 2.78 -10.76
N ILE A 139 -4.81 1.65 -10.87
CA ILE A 139 -4.35 0.51 -11.68
C ILE A 139 -4.21 0.89 -13.15
N ALA A 140 -5.12 1.75 -13.67
CA ALA A 140 -5.11 2.12 -15.08
C ALA A 140 -3.81 2.84 -15.47
N GLU A 141 -3.26 3.70 -14.61
CA GLU A 141 -1.97 4.37 -14.84
C GLU A 141 -0.81 3.37 -15.02
N VAL A 142 -0.82 2.26 -14.29
CA VAL A 142 0.20 1.22 -14.45
C VAL A 142 -0.03 0.43 -15.73
N LEU A 143 -1.29 0.10 -16.06
CA LEU A 143 -1.66 -0.65 -17.26
C LEU A 143 -1.48 0.17 -18.56
N GLU A 144 -1.53 1.51 -18.52
CA GLU A 144 -1.14 2.35 -19.66
C GLU A 144 0.29 2.10 -20.13
N ARG A 145 1.13 1.53 -19.27
CA ARG A 145 2.52 1.16 -19.53
C ARG A 145 2.70 -0.35 -19.75
N GLN A 146 1.63 -1.09 -20.02
CA GLN A 146 1.65 -2.55 -20.11
C GLN A 146 2.72 -3.06 -21.09
N ASP A 147 2.81 -2.50 -22.30
CA ASP A 147 3.78 -2.93 -23.32
C ASP A 147 5.24 -2.82 -22.82
N GLU A 148 5.56 -1.74 -22.10
CA GLU A 148 6.89 -1.54 -21.52
C GLU A 148 7.15 -2.56 -20.38
N ILE A 149 6.14 -2.83 -19.56
CA ILE A 149 6.22 -3.77 -18.45
C ILE A 149 6.39 -5.19 -18.97
N GLU A 150 5.63 -5.58 -19.98
CA GLU A 150 5.76 -6.90 -20.64
C GLU A 150 7.13 -7.09 -21.28
N ALA A 151 7.67 -6.07 -21.94
CA ALA A 151 9.02 -6.11 -22.50
C ALA A 151 10.08 -6.31 -21.40
N ALA A 152 9.93 -5.61 -20.26
CA ALA A 152 10.81 -5.77 -19.10
C ALA A 152 10.69 -7.18 -18.47
N ILE A 153 9.47 -7.70 -18.34
CA ILE A 153 9.21 -9.06 -17.83
C ILE A 153 9.86 -10.11 -18.74
N ASN A 154 9.66 -10.02 -20.07
CA ASN A 154 10.27 -10.94 -21.01
C ASN A 154 11.81 -10.92 -20.95
N THR A 155 12.37 -9.72 -20.79
CA THR A 155 13.83 -9.57 -20.59
C THR A 155 14.28 -10.25 -19.29
N ALA A 156 13.53 -10.07 -18.20
CA ALA A 156 13.85 -10.68 -16.91
C ALA A 156 13.73 -12.22 -16.95
N ILE A 157 12.69 -12.76 -17.62
CA ILE A 157 12.50 -14.19 -17.85
C ILE A 157 13.72 -14.77 -18.57
N ALA A 158 14.12 -14.17 -19.69
CA ALA A 158 15.25 -14.64 -20.50
C ALA A 158 16.58 -14.55 -19.75
N ALA A 159 16.81 -13.47 -19.00
CA ALA A 159 18.08 -13.23 -18.31
C ALA A 159 18.27 -14.12 -17.08
N ASN A 160 17.19 -14.50 -16.38
CA ASN A 160 17.27 -15.22 -15.11
C ASN A 160 16.76 -16.67 -15.19
N GLY A 161 16.26 -17.11 -16.34
CA GLY A 161 15.74 -18.47 -16.53
C GLY A 161 14.42 -18.72 -15.75
N TYR A 162 13.61 -17.68 -15.54
CA TYR A 162 12.28 -17.88 -14.95
C TYR A 162 11.40 -18.67 -15.92
N SER A 163 10.57 -19.57 -15.41
CA SER A 163 9.53 -20.22 -16.20
C SER A 163 8.33 -19.31 -16.42
N ASP A 164 7.98 -18.55 -15.37
CA ASP A 164 6.82 -17.66 -15.35
C ASP A 164 7.11 -16.43 -14.51
N PHE A 165 6.43 -15.34 -14.87
CA PHE A 165 6.45 -14.09 -14.14
C PHE A 165 5.01 -13.66 -13.87
N VAL A 166 4.69 -13.41 -12.61
CA VAL A 166 3.38 -12.93 -12.15
C VAL A 166 3.58 -11.56 -11.51
N PHE A 167 3.03 -10.52 -12.11
CA PHE A 167 3.10 -9.15 -11.63
C PHE A 167 1.74 -8.73 -11.09
N MET A 168 1.68 -8.47 -9.80
CA MET A 168 0.49 -8.06 -9.07
C MET A 168 0.46 -6.54 -8.94
N ILE A 169 -0.54 -5.91 -9.49
CA ILE A 169 -0.79 -4.46 -9.41
C ILE A 169 -1.94 -4.26 -8.44
N THR A 170 -1.65 -3.78 -7.22
CA THR A 170 -2.61 -3.72 -6.12
C THR A 170 -3.16 -2.32 -5.93
N ASP A 171 -4.48 -2.16 -6.11
CA ASP A 171 -5.21 -0.99 -5.67
C ASP A 171 -5.40 -1.04 -4.15
N ILE A 172 -4.60 -0.24 -3.44
CA ILE A 172 -4.63 -0.19 -1.97
C ILE A 172 -5.89 0.52 -1.43
N VAL A 173 -6.58 1.30 -2.26
CA VAL A 173 -7.78 2.05 -1.88
C VAL A 173 -9.02 1.16 -1.94
N ASN A 174 -9.14 0.36 -3.01
CA ASN A 174 -10.30 -0.51 -3.21
C ASN A 174 -10.04 -1.98 -2.83
N SER A 175 -8.82 -2.31 -2.37
CA SER A 175 -8.44 -3.64 -1.91
C SER A 175 -8.62 -4.73 -2.97
N ASN A 176 -8.23 -4.43 -4.20
CA ASN A 176 -8.27 -5.35 -5.34
C ASN A 176 -6.91 -5.34 -6.06
N SER A 177 -6.71 -6.29 -6.95
CA SER A 177 -5.51 -6.32 -7.80
C SER A 177 -5.85 -6.67 -9.24
N GLU A 178 -4.96 -6.24 -10.16
CA GLU A 178 -4.78 -6.86 -11.46
C GLU A 178 -3.56 -7.76 -11.43
N ILE A 179 -3.68 -8.93 -12.03
CA ILE A 179 -2.56 -9.85 -12.26
C ILE A 179 -2.17 -9.75 -13.73
N LEU A 180 -0.93 -9.39 -14.02
CA LEU A 180 -0.33 -9.49 -15.34
C LEU A 180 0.67 -10.65 -15.30
N ALA A 181 0.53 -11.62 -16.20
CA ALA A 181 1.35 -12.82 -16.16
C ALA A 181 1.86 -13.22 -17.55
N LEU A 182 3.15 -13.58 -17.62
CA LEU A 182 3.84 -14.05 -18.81
C LEU A 182 4.68 -15.27 -18.46
N GLY A 183 4.80 -16.23 -19.38
CA GLY A 183 5.63 -17.40 -19.18
C GLY A 183 5.13 -18.66 -19.90
N GLN A 184 5.64 -19.81 -19.48
CA GLN A 184 5.37 -21.09 -20.12
C GLN A 184 4.15 -21.81 -19.56
N ASN A 185 3.76 -21.52 -18.31
CA ASN A 185 2.72 -22.23 -17.57
C ASN A 185 1.51 -21.33 -17.25
N ILE A 186 1.14 -20.44 -18.18
CA ILE A 186 0.04 -19.48 -17.98
C ILE A 186 -1.27 -20.19 -17.58
N GLY A 187 -1.58 -21.34 -18.18
CA GLY A 187 -2.77 -22.11 -17.78
C GLY A 187 -2.78 -22.55 -16.31
N LYS A 188 -1.61 -22.70 -15.66
CA LYS A 188 -1.53 -22.96 -14.23
C LYS A 188 -1.78 -21.69 -13.41
N VAL A 189 -1.38 -20.52 -13.93
CA VAL A 189 -1.71 -19.23 -13.29
C VAL A 189 -3.20 -18.98 -13.38
N GLU A 190 -3.83 -19.20 -14.52
CA GLU A 190 -5.28 -19.09 -14.70
C GLU A 190 -6.04 -20.05 -13.77
N ALA A 191 -5.61 -21.30 -13.72
CA ALA A 191 -6.23 -22.31 -12.85
C ALA A 191 -6.07 -22.00 -11.35
N ALA A 192 -5.01 -21.28 -10.95
CA ALA A 192 -4.79 -20.88 -9.56
C ALA A 192 -5.89 -19.95 -9.03
N PHE A 193 -6.46 -19.11 -9.90
CA PHE A 193 -7.39 -18.06 -9.50
C PHE A 193 -8.77 -18.16 -10.16
N ASP A 194 -9.00 -19.22 -10.94
CA ASP A 194 -10.25 -19.45 -11.67
C ASP A 194 -10.63 -18.25 -12.58
N PHE A 195 -9.63 -17.72 -13.31
CA PHE A 195 -9.83 -16.66 -14.28
C PHE A 195 -9.19 -17.00 -15.65
N GLU A 196 -9.53 -16.25 -16.68
CA GLU A 196 -8.88 -16.24 -18.00
C GLU A 196 -8.13 -14.91 -18.17
N LEU A 197 -6.84 -14.99 -18.55
CA LEU A 197 -6.06 -13.80 -18.87
C LEU A 197 -6.49 -13.24 -20.24
N LYS A 198 -6.92 -12.00 -20.24
CA LYS A 198 -7.21 -11.25 -21.48
C LYS A 198 -6.12 -10.22 -21.67
N ASN A 199 -5.44 -10.29 -22.80
CA ASN A 199 -4.28 -9.43 -23.06
C ASN A 199 -3.23 -9.52 -21.91
N ASN A 200 -2.93 -10.77 -21.48
CA ASN A 200 -1.99 -11.13 -20.42
C ASN A 200 -2.34 -10.64 -19.01
N HIS A 201 -3.50 -10.05 -18.78
CA HIS A 201 -3.90 -9.64 -17.42
C HIS A 201 -5.34 -10.04 -17.09
N ALA A 202 -5.66 -10.11 -15.79
CA ALA A 202 -6.98 -10.36 -15.25
C ALA A 202 -7.17 -9.72 -13.88
N PHE A 203 -8.41 -9.32 -13.60
CA PHE A 203 -8.81 -8.75 -12.32
C PHE A 203 -8.91 -9.82 -11.24
N LEU A 204 -8.31 -9.57 -10.07
CA LEU A 204 -8.35 -10.43 -8.90
C LEU A 204 -8.98 -9.70 -7.72
N ALA A 205 -10.26 -9.93 -7.48
CA ALA A 205 -11.03 -9.27 -6.44
C ALA A 205 -10.54 -9.61 -5.03
N GLY A 206 -10.42 -8.61 -4.16
CA GLY A 206 -10.10 -8.80 -2.74
C GLY A 206 -8.69 -9.29 -2.45
N ALA A 207 -7.82 -9.38 -3.46
CA ALA A 207 -6.43 -9.78 -3.26
C ALA A 207 -5.54 -8.55 -3.07
N VAL A 208 -4.86 -8.50 -1.94
CA VAL A 208 -3.96 -7.39 -1.56
C VAL A 208 -2.60 -7.88 -1.04
N SER A 209 -2.41 -9.20 -0.97
CA SER A 209 -1.21 -9.77 -0.39
C SER A 209 -0.64 -10.89 -1.26
N ARG A 210 0.46 -10.59 -1.93
CA ARG A 210 1.25 -11.60 -2.65
C ARG A 210 1.53 -12.83 -1.80
N LYS A 211 2.05 -12.62 -0.57
CA LYS A 211 2.49 -13.70 0.31
C LYS A 211 1.34 -14.57 0.82
N LYS A 212 0.19 -13.97 1.16
CA LYS A 212 -0.92 -14.68 1.83
C LYS A 212 -1.98 -15.18 0.86
N GLN A 213 -2.15 -14.51 -0.29
CA GLN A 213 -3.27 -14.79 -1.19
C GLN A 213 -2.82 -15.26 -2.58
N VAL A 214 -1.67 -14.82 -3.09
CA VAL A 214 -1.23 -15.19 -4.44
C VAL A 214 -0.30 -16.40 -4.43
N VAL A 215 0.80 -16.35 -3.67
CA VAL A 215 1.80 -17.44 -3.67
C VAL A 215 1.23 -18.80 -3.23
N PRO A 216 0.37 -18.91 -2.21
CA PRO A 216 -0.20 -20.22 -1.84
C PRO A 216 -1.05 -20.84 -2.94
N GLN A 217 -1.87 -20.05 -3.66
CA GLN A 217 -2.72 -20.55 -4.74
C GLN A 217 -1.90 -20.98 -5.95
N LEU A 218 -0.86 -20.20 -6.32
CA LEU A 218 0.11 -20.61 -7.34
C LEU A 218 0.78 -21.93 -6.96
N THR A 219 1.26 -22.04 -5.70
CA THR A 219 1.90 -23.25 -5.21
C THR A 219 0.98 -24.48 -5.34
N GLU A 220 -0.29 -24.35 -4.98
CA GLU A 220 -1.27 -25.45 -5.12
C GLU A 220 -1.49 -25.80 -6.59
N SER A 221 -1.66 -24.82 -7.47
CA SER A 221 -1.92 -25.06 -8.89
C SER A 221 -0.71 -25.67 -9.60
N PHE A 222 0.52 -25.23 -9.28
CA PHE A 222 1.73 -25.78 -9.89
C PHE A 222 2.05 -27.21 -9.43
N ASN A 223 1.53 -27.64 -8.27
CA ASN A 223 1.70 -28.99 -7.75
C ASN A 223 0.68 -30.00 -8.31
N LYS A 224 -0.36 -29.53 -8.99
CA LYS A 224 -1.31 -30.36 -9.74
C LYS A 224 -0.78 -30.66 -11.14
#